data_d4655c6628df4e35d43f731710c35507
#
_entry.id   d4655c6628df4e35d43f731710c35507
#
_cell.length_a   1.000
_cell.length_b   1.000
_cell.length_c   1.000
_cell.angle_alpha   90.00
_cell.angle_beta   90.00
_cell.angle_gamma   90.00
#
_symmetry.space_group_name_H-M   'P 1'
#
loop_
_entity.id
_entity.type
_entity.pdbx_description
1 polymer ?
#
loop_
_entity_poly.entity_id
_entity_poly.type
_entity_poly.pdbx_seq_one_letter_code
_entity_poly.pdbx_strand_id
1 'polypeptide(L)'
;MLKKFIFAAFAASLVFGAQDLAIKAKPASSIEETSEEEFDESQARVDECRQKDSSIAGMVGCINAEFAVQDKILNENYKKAMSVLNDENKKILKDIQRKWVAYKEAKCAFYPQQGSIHRLDAADCYLQMTKERATELADIVGEFEGNQ
;
A
#
# COMPACT_ATOMS: atom_id res chain seq x y z
N MET A 1 -13.61 55.52 15.35
CA MET A 1 -12.98 56.00 14.10
C MET A 1 -12.71 54.77 13.21
N LEU A 2 -13.53 54.65 12.17
CA LEU A 2 -13.60 53.46 11.31
C LEU A 2 -12.75 53.72 10.06
N LYS A 3 -11.62 53.02 9.88
CA LYS A 3 -10.82 53.12 8.65
C LYS A 3 -11.26 52.03 7.67
N LYS A 4 -11.97 52.46 6.63
CA LYS A 4 -12.31 51.67 5.45
C LYS A 4 -11.05 51.43 4.61
N PHE A 5 -10.66 50.19 4.39
CA PHE A 5 -9.67 49.84 3.37
C PHE A 5 -10.42 49.43 2.09
N ILE A 6 -10.20 50.22 1.06
CA ILE A 6 -10.66 49.97 -0.32
C ILE A 6 -9.66 49.05 -0.98
N PHE A 7 -10.10 47.82 -1.36
CA PHE A 7 -9.31 46.95 -2.22
C PHE A 7 -9.65 47.26 -3.69
N ALA A 8 -8.66 47.78 -4.39
CA ALA A 8 -8.72 47.97 -5.84
C ALA A 8 -8.46 46.61 -6.52
N ALA A 9 -9.42 46.19 -7.35
CA ALA A 9 -9.30 45.02 -8.20
C ALA A 9 -8.40 45.34 -9.41
N PHE A 10 -7.28 44.63 -9.55
CA PHE A 10 -6.50 44.62 -10.77
C PHE A 10 -6.86 43.34 -11.56
N ALA A 11 -7.64 43.53 -12.62
CA ALA A 11 -7.88 42.50 -13.61
C ALA A 11 -6.71 42.50 -14.62
N ALA A 12 -5.83 41.56 -14.55
CA ALA A 12 -4.84 41.28 -15.59
C ALA A 12 -5.27 40.02 -16.36
N SER A 13 -5.88 40.22 -17.52
CA SER A 13 -6.17 39.18 -18.50
C SER A 13 -4.87 38.74 -19.17
N LEU A 14 -4.35 37.56 -18.79
CA LEU A 14 -3.33 36.85 -19.57
C LEU A 14 -4.00 35.74 -20.36
N VAL A 15 -4.20 36.02 -21.65
CA VAL A 15 -4.55 35.02 -22.68
C VAL A 15 -3.30 34.19 -22.92
N PHE A 16 -3.23 32.98 -22.33
CA PHE A 16 -2.26 31.98 -22.73
C PHE A 16 -2.92 31.02 -23.69
N GLY A 17 -2.35 30.96 -24.90
CA GLY A 17 -2.82 30.06 -25.97
C GLY A 17 -2.73 28.59 -25.53
N ALA A 18 -3.86 27.91 -25.63
CA ALA A 18 -3.96 26.48 -25.50
C ALA A 18 -3.25 25.82 -26.69
N GLN A 19 -2.09 25.21 -26.44
CA GLN A 19 -1.54 24.20 -27.34
C GLN A 19 -1.99 22.85 -26.82
N ASP A 20 -2.88 22.20 -27.58
CA ASP A 20 -3.35 20.85 -27.39
C ASP A 20 -2.19 19.85 -27.45
N LEU A 21 -1.63 19.50 -26.29
CA LEU A 21 -0.90 18.26 -26.10
C LEU A 21 -1.93 17.23 -25.62
N ALA A 22 -2.56 16.56 -26.59
CA ALA A 22 -3.38 15.39 -26.32
C ALA A 22 -2.47 14.25 -25.84
N ILE A 23 -2.14 14.26 -24.55
CA ILE A 23 -1.61 13.09 -23.87
C ILE A 23 -2.77 12.11 -23.77
N LYS A 24 -2.71 11.06 -24.60
CA LYS A 24 -3.65 9.96 -24.62
C LYS A 24 -3.49 9.19 -23.31
N ALA A 25 -4.13 9.65 -22.24
CA ALA A 25 -4.17 8.97 -20.97
C ALA A 25 -4.91 7.65 -21.16
N LYS A 26 -4.18 6.54 -21.02
CA LYS A 26 -4.75 5.21 -20.87
C LYS A 26 -5.58 5.22 -19.58
N PRO A 27 -6.80 4.68 -19.55
CA PRO A 27 -7.62 4.73 -18.34
C PRO A 27 -6.95 3.93 -17.21
N ALA A 28 -6.70 4.60 -16.09
CA ALA A 28 -6.10 4.04 -14.88
C ALA A 28 -7.04 3.08 -14.09
N SER A 29 -8.20 2.74 -14.65
CA SER A 29 -9.28 2.04 -13.93
C SER A 29 -9.06 0.55 -13.67
N SER A 30 -8.05 -0.10 -14.29
CA SER A 30 -7.89 -1.55 -14.15
C SER A 30 -6.92 -2.00 -13.04
N ILE A 31 -6.12 -1.07 -12.49
CA ILE A 31 -5.13 -1.40 -11.45
C ILE A 31 -5.69 -1.14 -10.04
N GLU A 32 -6.49 -0.08 -9.88
CA GLU A 32 -7.15 0.22 -8.60
C GLU A 32 -8.22 -0.81 -8.26
N GLU A 33 -9.00 -1.28 -9.24
CA GLU A 33 -10.06 -2.25 -9.05
C GLU A 33 -9.53 -3.61 -8.53
N THR A 34 -8.38 -4.08 -9.02
CA THR A 34 -7.78 -5.35 -8.57
C THR A 34 -7.20 -5.28 -7.16
N SER A 35 -6.68 -4.13 -6.72
CA SER A 35 -6.14 -3.97 -5.37
C SER A 35 -7.23 -3.86 -4.30
N GLU A 36 -8.35 -3.21 -4.62
CA GLU A 36 -9.50 -3.11 -3.72
C GLU A 36 -10.22 -4.46 -3.56
N GLU A 37 -10.41 -5.24 -4.63
CA GLU A 37 -11.00 -6.56 -4.58
C GLU A 37 -10.16 -7.55 -3.77
N GLU A 38 -8.84 -7.57 -3.94
CA GLU A 38 -7.94 -8.46 -3.18
C GLU A 38 -7.87 -8.07 -1.70
N PHE A 39 -7.97 -6.78 -1.40
CA PHE A 39 -8.06 -6.27 -0.03
C PHE A 39 -9.34 -6.70 0.65
N ASP A 40 -10.46 -6.67 -0.05
CA ASP A 40 -11.78 -7.05 0.45
C ASP A 40 -11.87 -8.56 0.71
N GLU A 41 -11.36 -9.41 -0.20
CA GLU A 41 -11.29 -10.85 0.02
C GLU A 41 -10.44 -11.25 1.23
N SER A 42 -9.33 -10.57 1.45
CA SER A 42 -8.45 -10.78 2.60
C SER A 42 -9.20 -10.50 3.91
N GLN A 43 -9.92 -9.38 3.97
CA GLN A 43 -10.72 -9.02 5.13
C GLN A 43 -11.86 -10.01 5.36
N ALA A 44 -12.55 -10.43 4.29
CA ALA A 44 -13.64 -11.40 4.36
C ALA A 44 -13.17 -12.76 4.94
N ARG A 45 -11.98 -13.25 4.53
CA ARG A 45 -11.40 -14.48 5.09
C ARG A 45 -11.09 -14.36 6.59
N VAL A 46 -10.56 -13.23 7.02
CA VAL A 46 -10.29 -12.98 8.45
C VAL A 46 -11.58 -12.93 9.25
N ASP A 47 -12.61 -12.25 8.75
CA ASP A 47 -13.89 -12.10 9.44
C ASP A 47 -14.67 -13.42 9.53
N GLU A 48 -14.68 -14.23 8.48
CA GLU A 48 -15.24 -15.59 8.51
C GLU A 48 -14.54 -16.48 9.55
N CYS A 49 -13.22 -16.40 9.62
CA CYS A 49 -12.44 -17.16 10.61
C CYS A 49 -12.76 -16.70 12.04
N ARG A 50 -12.82 -15.38 12.30
CA ARG A 50 -13.15 -14.80 13.61
C ARG A 50 -14.54 -15.18 14.13
N GLN A 51 -15.49 -15.46 13.25
CA GLN A 51 -16.82 -15.94 13.63
C GLN A 51 -16.76 -17.34 14.26
N LYS A 52 -15.76 -18.15 13.95
CA LYS A 52 -15.58 -19.51 14.47
C LYS A 52 -14.92 -19.52 15.85
N ASP A 53 -14.03 -18.57 16.13
CA ASP A 53 -13.38 -18.40 17.43
C ASP A 53 -13.12 -16.90 17.71
N SER A 54 -13.95 -16.34 18.57
CA SER A 54 -13.87 -14.93 18.99
C SER A 54 -12.94 -14.68 20.17
N SER A 55 -12.22 -15.69 20.67
CA SER A 55 -11.17 -15.48 21.65
C SER A 55 -10.01 -14.68 21.08
N ILE A 56 -9.26 -13.96 21.93
CA ILE A 56 -8.07 -13.23 21.48
C ILE A 56 -7.09 -14.18 20.75
N ALA A 57 -6.89 -15.38 21.27
CA ALA A 57 -6.01 -16.37 20.64
C ALA A 57 -6.53 -16.82 19.29
N GLY A 58 -7.85 -17.09 19.16
CA GLY A 58 -8.51 -17.43 17.92
C GLY A 58 -8.40 -16.32 16.88
N MET A 59 -8.71 -15.09 17.27
CA MET A 59 -8.60 -13.92 16.37
C MET A 59 -7.17 -13.69 15.89
N VAL A 60 -6.16 -13.80 16.77
CA VAL A 60 -4.75 -13.73 16.37
C VAL A 60 -4.39 -14.86 15.40
N GLY A 61 -4.92 -16.07 15.64
CA GLY A 61 -4.73 -17.22 14.74
C GLY A 61 -5.26 -16.95 13.33
N CYS A 62 -6.46 -16.35 13.22
CA CYS A 62 -7.08 -15.98 11.95
C CYS A 62 -6.24 -14.95 11.17
N ILE A 63 -5.76 -13.91 11.86
CA ILE A 63 -4.92 -12.87 11.27
C ILE A 63 -3.60 -13.46 10.78
N ASN A 64 -2.97 -14.33 11.58
CA ASN A 64 -1.71 -14.97 11.20
C ASN A 64 -1.87 -15.92 10.01
N ALA A 65 -3.01 -16.60 9.88
CA ALA A 65 -3.30 -17.42 8.71
C ALA A 65 -3.39 -16.57 7.44
N GLU A 66 -4.07 -15.44 7.49
CA GLU A 66 -4.14 -14.50 6.37
C GLU A 66 -2.78 -13.84 6.09
N PHE A 67 -2.02 -13.49 7.13
CA PHE A 67 -0.65 -12.98 6.98
C PHE A 67 0.22 -13.94 6.15
N ALA A 68 0.12 -15.25 6.39
CA ALA A 68 0.88 -16.25 5.63
C ALA A 68 0.49 -16.26 4.14
N VAL A 69 -0.79 -16.02 3.81
CA VAL A 69 -1.25 -15.87 2.42
C VAL A 69 -0.64 -14.62 1.79
N GLN A 70 -0.72 -13.49 2.48
CA GLN A 70 -0.23 -12.20 1.99
C GLN A 70 1.31 -12.16 1.89
N ASP A 71 2.03 -12.82 2.78
CA ASP A 71 3.50 -12.96 2.69
C ASP A 71 3.91 -13.77 1.46
N LYS A 72 3.14 -14.79 1.08
CA LYS A 72 3.36 -15.52 -0.16
C LYS A 72 3.17 -14.61 -1.38
N ILE A 73 2.08 -13.85 -1.44
CA ILE A 73 1.79 -12.89 -2.53
C ILE A 73 2.90 -11.85 -2.62
N LEU A 74 3.33 -11.27 -1.49
CA LEU A 74 4.44 -10.34 -1.43
C LEU A 74 5.73 -10.93 -2.05
N ASN A 75 6.08 -12.16 -1.67
CA ASN A 75 7.28 -12.83 -2.16
C ASN A 75 7.19 -13.15 -3.65
N GLU A 76 6.02 -13.48 -4.18
CA GLU A 76 5.77 -13.69 -5.61
C GLU A 76 5.93 -12.38 -6.38
N ASN A 77 5.32 -11.29 -5.90
CA ASN A 77 5.43 -9.96 -6.51
C ASN A 77 6.87 -9.43 -6.46
N TYR A 78 7.60 -9.67 -5.36
CA TYR A 78 9.02 -9.32 -5.29
C TYR A 78 9.85 -10.06 -6.35
N LYS A 79 9.61 -11.35 -6.56
CA LYS A 79 10.30 -12.12 -7.61
C LYS A 79 9.97 -11.59 -9.00
N LYS A 80 8.70 -11.27 -9.26
CA LYS A 80 8.28 -10.67 -10.53
C LYS A 80 8.95 -9.31 -10.75
N ALA A 81 8.90 -8.41 -9.76
CA ALA A 81 9.58 -7.11 -9.83
C ALA A 81 11.07 -7.28 -10.12
N MET A 82 11.74 -8.19 -9.42
CA MET A 82 13.15 -8.50 -9.69
C MET A 82 13.40 -9.07 -11.09
N SER A 83 12.42 -9.64 -11.77
CA SER A 83 12.61 -10.15 -13.14
C SER A 83 12.51 -9.05 -14.20
N VAL A 84 11.69 -8.02 -13.99
CA VAL A 84 11.45 -6.94 -14.97
C VAL A 84 12.40 -5.75 -14.83
N LEU A 85 13.09 -5.61 -13.70
CA LEU A 85 14.03 -4.51 -13.43
C LEU A 85 15.40 -4.75 -14.04
N ASN A 86 16.10 -3.66 -14.39
CA ASN A 86 17.53 -3.69 -14.73
C ASN A 86 18.40 -3.89 -13.47
N ASP A 87 19.70 -4.16 -13.66
CA ASP A 87 20.60 -4.52 -12.57
C ASP A 87 20.79 -3.43 -11.51
N GLU A 88 20.70 -2.15 -11.90
CA GLU A 88 20.78 -1.02 -10.97
C GLU A 88 19.54 -0.96 -10.09
N ASN A 89 18.35 -1.00 -10.68
CA ASN A 89 17.08 -0.99 -9.98
C ASN A 89 16.89 -2.23 -9.10
N LYS A 90 17.39 -3.41 -9.52
CA LYS A 90 17.42 -4.62 -8.67
C LYS A 90 18.20 -4.40 -7.38
N LYS A 91 19.36 -3.74 -7.45
CA LYS A 91 20.17 -3.43 -6.24
C LYS A 91 19.42 -2.49 -5.31
N ILE A 92 18.78 -1.46 -5.88
CA ILE A 92 17.97 -0.48 -5.13
C ILE A 92 16.78 -1.18 -4.45
N LEU A 93 15.99 -1.97 -5.20
CA LEU A 93 14.82 -2.66 -4.66
C LEU A 93 15.22 -3.64 -3.55
N LYS A 94 16.34 -4.36 -3.72
CA LYS A 94 16.85 -5.27 -2.68
C LYS A 94 17.21 -4.54 -1.39
N ASP A 95 17.81 -3.35 -1.47
CA ASP A 95 18.15 -2.55 -0.30
C ASP A 95 16.89 -1.99 0.38
N ILE A 96 15.93 -1.48 -0.41
CA ILE A 96 14.63 -1.02 0.08
C ILE A 96 13.91 -2.16 0.81
N GLN A 97 13.84 -3.37 0.22
CA GLN A 97 13.17 -4.51 0.83
C GLN A 97 13.78 -4.91 2.18
N ARG A 98 15.10 -4.89 2.29
CA ARG A 98 15.79 -5.18 3.57
C ARG A 98 15.46 -4.14 4.65
N LYS A 99 15.45 -2.86 4.28
CA LYS A 99 15.08 -1.76 5.19
C LYS A 99 13.61 -1.85 5.60
N TRP A 100 12.73 -2.17 4.64
CA TRP A 100 11.31 -2.36 4.92
C TRP A 100 11.06 -3.52 5.90
N VAL A 101 11.72 -4.67 5.72
CA VAL A 101 11.61 -5.80 6.66
C VAL A 101 12.03 -5.35 8.06
N ALA A 102 13.17 -4.69 8.20
CA ALA A 102 13.65 -4.20 9.50
C ALA A 102 12.66 -3.20 10.14
N TYR A 103 12.09 -2.31 9.34
CA TYR A 103 11.09 -1.36 9.80
C TYR A 103 9.79 -2.06 10.25
N LYS A 104 9.27 -3.00 9.44
CA LYS A 104 8.07 -3.79 9.77
C LYS A 104 8.26 -4.50 11.12
N GLU A 105 9.38 -5.22 11.29
CA GLU A 105 9.68 -5.92 12.54
C GLU A 105 9.74 -4.96 13.73
N ALA A 106 10.45 -3.84 13.63
CA ALA A 106 10.57 -2.87 14.70
C ALA A 106 9.22 -2.23 15.06
N LYS A 107 8.44 -1.83 14.05
CA LYS A 107 7.13 -1.20 14.23
C LYS A 107 6.14 -2.15 14.90
N CYS A 108 5.98 -3.36 14.40
CA CYS A 108 4.96 -4.27 14.87
C CYS A 108 5.33 -4.94 16.22
N ALA A 109 6.61 -5.12 16.51
CA ALA A 109 7.08 -5.61 17.80
C ALA A 109 6.83 -4.64 18.98
N PHE A 110 6.47 -3.39 18.69
CA PHE A 110 6.15 -2.40 19.73
C PHE A 110 4.86 -2.75 20.50
N TYR A 111 3.84 -3.30 19.83
CA TYR A 111 2.52 -3.53 20.41
C TYR A 111 2.47 -4.60 21.51
N PRO A 112 3.12 -5.79 21.41
CA PRO A 112 3.01 -6.83 22.43
C PRO A 112 3.50 -6.44 23.83
N GLN A 113 4.33 -5.41 23.93
CA GLN A 113 4.87 -4.91 25.19
C GLN A 113 3.82 -4.20 26.05
N GLN A 114 2.65 -3.89 25.51
CA GLN A 114 1.60 -3.11 26.16
C GLN A 114 0.48 -3.98 26.79
N GLY A 115 0.60 -5.31 26.76
CA GLY A 115 -0.35 -6.25 27.34
C GLY A 115 -0.97 -7.23 26.34
N SER A 116 -1.78 -8.18 26.84
CA SER A 116 -2.27 -9.30 26.01
C SER A 116 -3.21 -8.90 24.87
N ILE A 117 -4.00 -7.84 25.05
CA ILE A 117 -4.90 -7.33 24.01
C ILE A 117 -4.12 -6.84 22.80
N HIS A 118 -2.94 -6.26 22.99
CA HIS A 118 -2.10 -5.72 21.94
C HIS A 118 -1.44 -6.79 21.05
N ARG A 119 -1.65 -8.08 21.33
CA ARG A 119 -1.30 -9.16 20.39
C ARG A 119 -2.12 -9.08 19.11
N LEU A 120 -3.37 -8.63 19.20
CA LEU A 120 -4.19 -8.38 18.01
C LEU A 120 -3.60 -7.23 17.20
N ASP A 121 -3.28 -6.12 17.87
CA ASP A 121 -2.69 -4.95 17.22
C ASP A 121 -1.36 -5.30 16.51
N ALA A 122 -0.55 -6.15 17.13
CA ALA A 122 0.69 -6.64 16.53
C ALA A 122 0.42 -7.50 15.29
N ALA A 123 -0.50 -8.47 15.39
CA ALA A 123 -0.86 -9.34 14.27
C ALA A 123 -1.45 -8.54 13.10
N ASP A 124 -2.37 -7.62 13.38
CA ASP A 124 -2.94 -6.71 12.37
C ASP A 124 -1.85 -5.82 11.74
N CYS A 125 -0.90 -5.29 12.53
CA CYS A 125 0.22 -4.52 12.01
C CYS A 125 1.04 -5.31 10.98
N TYR A 126 1.42 -6.56 11.29
CA TYR A 126 2.15 -7.43 10.37
C TYR A 126 1.34 -7.71 9.09
N LEU A 127 0.05 -8.01 9.23
CA LEU A 127 -0.83 -8.28 8.09
C LEU A 127 -0.95 -7.05 7.18
N GLN A 128 -1.31 -5.89 7.73
CA GLN A 128 -1.53 -4.68 6.94
C GLN A 128 -0.26 -4.23 6.22
N MET A 129 0.87 -4.15 6.93
CA MET A 129 2.13 -3.78 6.29
C MET A 129 2.54 -4.75 5.17
N THR A 130 2.22 -6.04 5.32
CA THR A 130 2.56 -7.04 4.29
C THR A 130 1.65 -6.90 3.07
N LYS A 131 0.34 -6.64 3.26
CA LYS A 131 -0.60 -6.34 2.16
C LYS A 131 -0.18 -5.11 1.37
N GLU A 132 0.06 -3.99 2.08
CA GLU A 132 0.51 -2.75 1.46
C GLU A 132 1.78 -2.97 0.63
N ARG A 133 2.75 -3.71 1.17
CA ARG A 133 3.99 -3.98 0.45
C ARG A 133 3.80 -4.93 -0.73
N ALA A 134 2.89 -5.88 -0.65
CA ALA A 134 2.57 -6.76 -1.77
C ALA A 134 1.98 -5.96 -2.95
N THR A 135 1.10 -4.99 -2.66
CA THR A 135 0.54 -4.07 -3.66
C THR A 135 1.61 -3.18 -4.28
N GLU A 136 2.45 -2.51 -3.46
CA GLU A 136 3.56 -1.69 -3.98
C GLU A 136 4.49 -2.47 -4.93
N LEU A 137 4.75 -3.74 -4.64
CA LEU A 137 5.58 -4.58 -5.50
C LEU A 137 4.87 -4.98 -6.80
N ALA A 138 3.55 -5.17 -6.76
CA ALA A 138 2.74 -5.41 -7.96
C ALA A 138 2.71 -4.16 -8.86
N ASP A 139 2.60 -2.97 -8.27
CA ASP A 139 2.63 -1.70 -9.02
C ASP A 139 3.96 -1.51 -9.77
N ILE A 140 5.09 -1.84 -9.12
CA ILE A 140 6.40 -1.84 -9.78
C ILE A 140 6.41 -2.78 -11.00
N VAL A 141 5.82 -3.98 -10.89
CA VAL A 141 5.71 -4.90 -12.03
C VAL A 141 4.91 -4.27 -13.16
N GLY A 142 3.73 -3.71 -12.86
CA GLY A 142 2.86 -3.08 -13.85
C GLY A 142 3.53 -1.91 -14.56
N GLU A 143 4.28 -1.07 -13.83
CA GLU A 143 5.00 0.08 -14.39
C GLU A 143 6.10 -0.35 -15.37
N PHE A 144 6.87 -1.37 -15.05
CA PHE A 144 8.02 -1.79 -15.86
C PHE A 144 7.65 -2.79 -16.96
N GLU A 145 6.60 -3.59 -16.83
CA GLU A 145 6.08 -4.42 -17.92
C GLU A 145 5.41 -3.60 -19.03
N GLY A 146 4.73 -2.50 -18.66
CA GLY A 146 4.07 -1.60 -19.63
C GLY A 146 5.02 -0.77 -20.50
N ASN A 147 6.32 -0.71 -20.16
CA ASN A 147 7.34 0.08 -20.84
C ASN A 147 8.31 -0.74 -21.70
N GLN A 148 8.08 -2.04 -21.90
CA GLN A 148 8.81 -2.93 -22.80
C GLN A 148 8.05 -3.14 -24.10
#